data_982dfd703d3d718d78f1ee433a96d351
#
_entry.id   982dfd703d3d718d78f1ee433a96d351
#
_cell.length_a   1.000
_cell.length_b   1.000
_cell.length_c   1.000
_cell.angle_alpha   90.00
_cell.angle_beta   90.00
_cell.angle_gamma   90.00
#
_symmetry.space_group_name_H-M   'P 1'
#
loop_
_entity.id
_entity.type
_entity.pdbx_description
1 polymer ?
#
loop_
_entity_poly.entity_id
_entity_poly.type
_entity_poly.pdbx_seq_one_letter_code
_entity_poly.pdbx_strand_id
1 'polypeptide(L)'
;SDGLSFEICAHVILGLPGESHEDMIATAREVARLGVDSVKLHNLYAVKRTALADQVEAGEVELMQRDDYVRTVVDVLELLPPHMIVERISGDAPPDYFVGPEWCLNKPSVKIAIEEEFERRQTFQGAKYQPV
;
A
#
# COMPACT_ATOMS: atom_id res chain seq x y z
N SER A 1 0.23 19.16 -15.31
CA SER A 1 -0.81 19.36 -16.32
C SER A 1 -0.83 20.80 -16.79
N ASP A 2 -0.77 20.99 -18.07
CA ASP A 2 -0.65 22.31 -18.67
C ASP A 2 -1.95 23.11 -18.54
N GLY A 3 -1.88 24.23 -17.83
CA GLY A 3 -2.95 25.20 -17.79
C GLY A 3 -4.23 24.78 -17.05
N LEU A 4 -4.28 23.59 -16.56
CA LEU A 4 -5.41 23.08 -15.76
C LEU A 4 -4.88 22.59 -14.42
N SER A 5 -5.47 23.09 -13.35
CA SER A 5 -5.05 22.75 -11.98
C SER A 5 -5.63 21.42 -11.55
N PHE A 6 -5.28 20.34 -12.24
CA PHE A 6 -5.67 19.01 -11.80
C PHE A 6 -4.58 18.42 -10.90
N GLU A 7 -5.01 17.87 -9.80
CA GLU A 7 -4.18 16.96 -9.04
C GLU A 7 -4.64 15.55 -9.37
N ILE A 8 -3.71 14.70 -9.76
CA ILE A 8 -3.98 13.31 -10.06
C ILE A 8 -3.46 12.47 -8.91
N CYS A 9 -4.37 11.74 -8.27
CA CYS A 9 -4.03 10.83 -7.17
C CYS A 9 -4.24 9.40 -7.64
N ALA A 10 -3.20 8.58 -7.54
CA ALA A 10 -3.30 7.16 -7.82
C ALA A 10 -3.70 6.42 -6.54
N HIS A 11 -4.64 5.50 -6.67
CA HIS A 11 -5.03 4.60 -5.57
C HIS A 11 -4.44 3.24 -5.87
N VAL A 12 -3.63 2.72 -4.96
CA VAL A 12 -2.94 1.43 -5.13
C VAL A 12 -3.31 0.51 -3.98
N ILE A 13 -3.85 -0.66 -4.30
CA ILE A 13 -4.13 -1.69 -3.31
C ILE A 13 -2.99 -2.71 -3.37
N LEU A 14 -2.36 -2.95 -2.22
CA LEU A 14 -1.27 -3.92 -2.09
C LEU A 14 -1.80 -5.20 -1.46
N GLY A 15 -1.33 -6.33 -1.97
CA GLY A 15 -1.68 -7.64 -1.42
C GLY A 15 -2.95 -8.26 -1.99
N LEU A 16 -3.31 -7.94 -3.23
CA LEU A 16 -4.44 -8.58 -3.89
C LEU A 16 -4.19 -10.09 -4.04
N PRO A 17 -5.25 -10.93 -3.91
CA PRO A 17 -5.08 -12.37 -4.07
C PRO A 17 -4.44 -12.71 -5.42
N GLY A 18 -3.42 -13.55 -5.40
CA GLY A 18 -2.69 -13.94 -6.60
C GLY A 18 -1.65 -12.95 -7.07
N GLU A 19 -1.57 -11.78 -6.45
CA GLU A 19 -0.57 -10.77 -6.80
C GLU A 19 0.75 -11.08 -6.11
N SER A 20 1.83 -11.16 -6.88
CA SER A 20 3.17 -11.38 -6.33
C SER A 20 3.80 -10.07 -5.87
N HIS A 21 4.89 -10.19 -5.11
CA HIS A 21 5.69 -9.03 -4.73
C HIS A 21 6.20 -8.28 -5.98
N GLU A 22 6.63 -9.03 -7.00
CA GLU A 22 7.10 -8.44 -8.25
C GLU A 22 6.01 -7.66 -8.98
N ASP A 23 4.76 -8.13 -8.91
CA ASP A 23 3.61 -7.42 -9.49
C ASP A 23 3.40 -6.08 -8.78
N MET A 24 3.53 -6.06 -7.46
CA MET A 24 3.39 -4.83 -6.67
C MET A 24 4.51 -3.83 -6.97
N ILE A 25 5.73 -4.33 -7.13
CA ILE A 25 6.88 -3.49 -7.53
C ILE A 25 6.67 -2.92 -8.92
N ALA A 26 6.16 -3.72 -9.87
CA ALA A 26 5.85 -3.25 -11.22
C ALA A 26 4.80 -2.15 -11.20
N THR A 27 3.78 -2.27 -10.34
CA THR A 27 2.76 -1.23 -10.15
C THR A 27 3.39 0.06 -9.64
N ALA A 28 4.30 -0.02 -8.66
CA ALA A 28 4.99 1.14 -8.13
C ALA A 28 5.80 1.87 -9.21
N ARG A 29 6.51 1.11 -10.03
CA ARG A 29 7.30 1.69 -11.13
C ARG A 29 6.40 2.36 -12.16
N GLU A 30 5.24 1.78 -12.45
CA GLU A 30 4.28 2.38 -13.38
C GLU A 30 3.69 3.67 -12.83
N VAL A 31 3.34 3.71 -11.54
CA VAL A 31 2.86 4.93 -10.88
C VAL A 31 3.93 6.01 -10.94
N ALA A 32 5.19 5.65 -10.67
CA ALA A 32 6.31 6.59 -10.75
C ALA A 32 6.49 7.14 -12.18
N ARG A 33 6.37 6.26 -13.18
CA ARG A 33 6.49 6.62 -14.59
C ARG A 33 5.39 7.58 -15.04
N LEU A 34 4.17 7.38 -14.55
CA LEU A 34 3.02 8.21 -14.92
C LEU A 34 3.11 9.63 -14.35
N GLY A 35 3.93 9.84 -13.32
CA GLY A 35 4.15 11.16 -12.77
C GLY A 35 2.92 11.77 -12.11
N VAL A 36 2.11 10.97 -11.45
CA VAL A 36 0.96 11.46 -10.70
C VAL A 36 1.41 12.34 -9.53
N ASP A 37 0.54 13.22 -9.06
CA ASP A 37 0.88 14.18 -8.00
C ASP A 37 0.95 13.53 -6.63
N SER A 38 0.07 12.56 -6.38
CA SER A 38 -0.03 11.91 -5.10
C SER A 38 -0.45 10.45 -5.24
N VAL A 39 -0.29 9.71 -4.16
CA VAL A 39 -0.66 8.30 -4.10
C VAL A 39 -1.32 7.98 -2.76
N LYS A 40 -2.30 7.10 -2.79
CA LYS A 40 -2.91 6.49 -1.61
C LYS A 40 -2.65 5.00 -1.67
N LEU A 41 -1.95 4.48 -0.67
CA LEU A 41 -1.68 3.05 -0.56
C LEU A 41 -2.70 2.43 0.40
N HIS A 42 -3.29 1.34 -0.02
CA HIS A 42 -4.28 0.61 0.76
C HIS A 42 -3.84 -0.84 0.93
N ASN A 43 -4.04 -1.35 2.12
CA ASN A 43 -3.95 -2.79 2.35
C ASN A 43 -5.30 -3.43 2.03
N LEU A 44 -5.26 -4.67 1.55
CA LEU A 44 -6.48 -5.44 1.34
C LEU A 44 -6.96 -5.99 2.69
N TYR A 45 -8.25 -5.84 2.96
CA TYR A 45 -8.88 -6.44 4.14
C TYR A 45 -10.24 -7.01 3.75
N ALA A 46 -10.74 -7.94 4.55
CA ALA A 46 -12.00 -8.60 4.30
C ALA A 46 -13.10 -8.06 5.21
N VAL A 47 -14.28 -7.83 4.65
CA VAL A 47 -15.48 -7.43 5.40
C VAL A 47 -16.57 -8.47 5.22
N LYS A 48 -17.46 -8.55 6.21
CA LYS A 48 -18.56 -9.51 6.23
C LYS A 48 -19.42 -9.41 4.97
N ARG A 49 -19.97 -10.53 4.56
CA ARG A 49 -20.89 -10.67 3.43
C ARG A 49 -20.25 -10.40 2.08
N THR A 50 -18.94 -10.63 1.96
CA THR A 50 -18.24 -10.53 0.68
C THR A 50 -17.66 -11.89 0.31
N ALA A 51 -17.45 -12.10 -0.99
CA ALA A 51 -16.78 -13.30 -1.48
C ALA A 51 -15.38 -13.46 -0.88
N LEU A 52 -14.67 -12.34 -0.72
CA LEU A 52 -13.33 -12.34 -0.14
C LEU A 52 -13.36 -12.86 1.32
N ALA A 53 -14.34 -12.41 2.12
CA ALA A 53 -14.47 -12.88 3.49
C ALA A 53 -14.70 -14.39 3.54
N ASP A 54 -15.56 -14.90 2.67
CA ASP A 54 -15.83 -16.34 2.58
C ASP A 54 -14.57 -17.12 2.21
N GLN A 55 -13.81 -16.61 1.27
CA GLN A 55 -12.55 -17.22 0.83
C GLN A 55 -11.49 -17.22 1.94
N VAL A 56 -11.41 -16.14 2.71
CA VAL A 56 -10.48 -16.04 3.84
C VAL A 56 -10.87 -17.03 4.94
N GLU A 57 -12.15 -17.07 5.29
CA GLU A 57 -12.65 -17.98 6.32
C GLU A 57 -12.50 -19.46 5.93
N ALA A 58 -12.63 -19.76 4.64
CA ALA A 58 -12.44 -21.11 4.11
C ALA A 58 -10.96 -21.50 3.96
N GLY A 59 -10.04 -20.58 4.19
CA GLY A 59 -8.61 -20.82 4.01
C GLY A 59 -8.15 -20.83 2.57
N GLU A 60 -8.98 -20.38 1.63
CA GLU A 60 -8.65 -20.33 0.20
C GLU A 60 -7.79 -19.12 -0.15
N VAL A 61 -7.89 -18.04 0.61
CA VAL A 61 -7.13 -16.81 0.42
C VAL A 61 -6.47 -16.45 1.74
N GLU A 62 -5.18 -16.13 1.67
CA GLU A 62 -4.42 -15.67 2.82
C GLU A 62 -4.05 -14.20 2.58
N LEU A 63 -4.46 -13.33 3.51
CA LEU A 63 -4.15 -11.91 3.43
C LEU A 63 -2.79 -11.62 4.06
N MET A 64 -2.13 -10.53 3.61
CA MET A 64 -0.80 -10.17 4.08
C MET A 64 -0.77 -9.95 5.60
N GLN A 65 0.31 -10.39 6.22
CA GLN A 65 0.62 -10.04 7.60
C GLN A 65 1.15 -8.60 7.66
N ARG A 66 1.05 -7.98 8.86
CA ARG A 66 1.47 -6.61 9.04
C ARG A 66 2.91 -6.36 8.60
N ASP A 67 3.84 -7.21 9.01
CA ASP A 67 5.25 -7.00 8.72
C ASP A 67 5.56 -7.12 7.24
N ASP A 68 4.87 -8.02 6.55
CA ASP A 68 5.00 -8.15 5.09
C ASP A 68 4.46 -6.91 4.38
N TYR A 69 3.32 -6.41 4.85
CA TYR A 69 2.74 -5.17 4.31
C TYR A 69 3.69 -4.00 4.52
N VAL A 70 4.25 -3.86 5.73
CA VAL A 70 5.19 -2.79 6.07
C VAL A 70 6.41 -2.82 5.13
N ARG A 71 7.01 -3.99 4.95
CA ARG A 71 8.15 -4.14 4.04
C ARG A 71 7.79 -3.78 2.61
N THR A 72 6.61 -4.21 2.17
CA THR A 72 6.13 -3.92 0.81
C THR A 72 5.90 -2.42 0.61
N VAL A 73 5.28 -1.74 1.59
CA VAL A 73 5.07 -0.30 1.52
C VAL A 73 6.40 0.44 1.39
N VAL A 74 7.39 0.06 2.18
CA VAL A 74 8.72 0.70 2.12
C VAL A 74 9.37 0.42 0.76
N ASP A 75 9.29 -0.82 0.26
CA ASP A 75 9.80 -1.16 -1.07
C ASP A 75 9.15 -0.29 -2.15
N VAL A 76 7.84 -0.08 -2.07
CA VAL A 76 7.09 0.77 -3.01
C VAL A 76 7.52 2.22 -2.89
N LEU A 77 7.58 2.75 -1.67
CA LEU A 77 7.95 4.15 -1.44
C LEU A 77 9.36 4.48 -1.88
N GLU A 78 10.29 3.53 -1.76
CA GLU A 78 11.65 3.71 -2.28
C GLU A 78 11.69 3.94 -3.78
N LEU A 79 10.72 3.41 -4.52
CA LEU A 79 10.64 3.52 -5.99
C LEU A 79 9.87 4.74 -6.48
N LEU A 80 9.11 5.40 -5.62
CA LEU A 80 8.33 6.57 -6.00
C LEU A 80 9.17 7.84 -5.95
N PRO A 81 8.85 8.84 -6.81
CA PRO A 81 9.59 10.12 -6.77
C PRO A 81 9.58 10.74 -5.38
N PRO A 82 10.71 11.31 -4.91
CA PRO A 82 10.78 11.89 -3.56
C PRO A 82 9.76 13.01 -3.33
N HIS A 83 9.35 13.70 -4.38
CA HIS A 83 8.41 14.82 -4.28
C HIS A 83 6.94 14.40 -4.36
N MET A 84 6.67 13.13 -4.67
CA MET A 84 5.29 12.62 -4.74
C MET A 84 4.66 12.61 -3.35
N ILE A 85 3.45 13.15 -3.24
CA ILE A 85 2.75 13.21 -1.96
C ILE A 85 2.13 11.84 -1.66
N VAL A 86 2.43 11.30 -0.49
CA VAL A 86 1.81 10.05 -0.03
C VAL A 86 0.70 10.45 0.94
N GLU A 87 -0.53 10.39 0.46
CA GLU A 87 -1.69 10.84 1.24
C GLU A 87 -2.17 9.81 2.23
N ARG A 88 -1.90 8.51 1.95
CA ARG A 88 -2.35 7.42 2.81
C ARG A 88 -1.42 6.23 2.64
N ILE A 89 -1.13 5.54 3.75
CA ILE A 89 -0.27 4.36 3.76
C ILE A 89 -1.00 3.08 4.18
N SER A 90 -2.26 3.21 4.61
CA SER A 90 -3.12 2.07 4.92
C SER A 90 -4.58 2.46 4.75
N GLY A 91 -5.44 1.47 4.52
CA GLY A 91 -6.86 1.70 4.35
C GLY A 91 -7.59 1.86 5.68
N ASP A 92 -8.83 2.34 5.61
CA ASP A 92 -9.73 2.47 6.77
C ASP A 92 -10.67 1.26 6.79
N ALA A 93 -10.44 0.34 7.72
CA ALA A 93 -11.27 -0.83 7.86
C ALA A 93 -12.48 -0.52 8.77
N PRO A 94 -13.73 -0.83 8.33
CA PRO A 94 -14.91 -0.60 9.18
C PRO A 94 -14.98 -1.65 10.29
N PRO A 95 -14.85 -1.25 11.58
CA PRO A 95 -14.75 -2.23 12.68
C PRO A 95 -15.95 -3.16 12.81
N ASP A 96 -17.16 -2.67 12.53
CA ASP A 96 -18.38 -3.44 12.72
C ASP A 96 -18.57 -4.58 11.74
N TYR A 97 -17.98 -4.44 10.54
CA TYR A 97 -18.11 -5.44 9.47
C TYR A 97 -16.79 -6.14 9.15
N PHE A 98 -15.78 -5.88 9.96
CA PHE A 98 -14.43 -6.35 9.69
C PHE A 98 -14.26 -7.85 10.01
N VAL A 99 -13.62 -8.57 9.09
CA VAL A 99 -13.31 -9.99 9.26
C VAL A 99 -11.82 -10.21 9.53
N GLY A 100 -10.95 -9.49 8.86
CA GLY A 100 -9.51 -9.63 9.07
C GLY A 100 -8.68 -9.00 7.96
N PRO A 101 -7.38 -8.91 8.16
CA PRO A 101 -6.60 -9.23 9.36
C PRO A 101 -6.65 -8.12 10.43
N GLU A 102 -6.58 -8.51 11.69
CA GLU A 102 -6.77 -7.57 12.83
C GLU A 102 -5.82 -6.37 12.83
N TRP A 103 -4.60 -6.54 12.35
CA TRP A 103 -3.63 -5.44 12.33
C TRP A 103 -4.12 -4.23 11.53
N CYS A 104 -5.04 -4.43 10.59
CA CYS A 104 -5.62 -3.35 9.78
C CYS A 104 -6.41 -2.34 10.62
N LEU A 105 -6.87 -2.73 11.81
CA LEU A 105 -7.62 -1.86 12.71
C LEU A 105 -6.73 -0.93 13.52
N ASN A 106 -5.42 -1.15 13.51
CA ASN A 106 -4.46 -0.35 14.28
C ASN A 106 -3.55 0.45 13.35
N LYS A 107 -4.09 1.52 12.77
CA LYS A 107 -3.36 2.38 11.83
C LYS A 107 -2.11 3.01 12.44
N PRO A 108 -2.13 3.52 13.71
CA PRO A 108 -0.92 4.07 14.30
C PRO A 108 0.23 3.07 14.38
N SER A 109 -0.06 1.80 14.68
CA SER A 109 0.95 0.75 14.72
C SER A 109 1.59 0.54 13.34
N VAL A 110 0.79 0.56 12.28
CA VAL A 110 1.29 0.40 10.91
C VAL A 110 2.20 1.56 10.54
N LYS A 111 1.80 2.79 10.84
CA LYS A 111 2.60 3.98 10.54
C LYS A 111 3.95 3.93 11.26
N ILE A 112 3.94 3.60 12.55
CA ILE A 112 5.17 3.50 13.34
C ILE A 112 6.09 2.42 12.76
N ALA A 113 5.52 1.26 12.41
CA ALA A 113 6.30 0.16 11.84
C ALA A 113 6.95 0.55 10.51
N ILE A 114 6.25 1.33 9.67
CA ILE A 114 6.80 1.82 8.41
C ILE A 114 7.97 2.77 8.67
N GLU A 115 7.81 3.71 9.62
CA GLU A 115 8.88 4.63 10.00
C GLU A 115 10.10 3.90 10.53
N GLU A 116 9.89 2.89 11.37
CA GLU A 116 10.97 2.05 11.91
C GLU A 116 11.67 1.25 10.81
N GLU A 117 10.93 0.78 9.82
CA GLU A 117 11.52 0.05 8.70
C GLU A 117 12.43 0.95 7.86
N PHE A 118 12.01 2.21 7.60
CA PHE A 118 12.87 3.18 6.94
C PHE A 118 14.16 3.42 7.73
N GLU A 119 14.07 3.59 9.03
CA GLU A 119 15.24 3.80 9.90
C GLU A 119 16.16 2.58 9.88
N ARG A 120 15.60 1.38 10.00
CA ARG A 120 16.37 0.15 10.01
C ARG A 120 17.14 -0.05 8.71
N ARG A 121 16.54 0.31 7.57
CA ARG A 121 17.19 0.21 6.26
C ARG A 121 18.08 1.40 5.96
N GLN A 122 17.99 2.47 6.73
CA GLN A 122 18.68 3.75 6.46
C GLN A 122 18.31 4.25 5.05
N THR A 123 17.02 4.26 4.74
CA THR A 123 16.51 4.61 3.43
C THR A 123 15.38 5.66 3.55
N PHE A 124 14.84 6.07 2.42
CA PHE A 124 13.83 7.14 2.36
C PHE A 124 13.01 6.98 1.09
N GLN A 125 11.90 7.71 1.02
CA GLN A 125 11.10 7.74 -0.19
C GLN A 125 11.93 8.24 -1.37
N GLY A 126 11.92 7.47 -2.44
CA GLY A 126 12.64 7.82 -3.66
C GLY A 126 14.08 7.35 -3.70
N ALA A 127 14.56 6.65 -2.67
CA ALA A 127 15.96 6.18 -2.60
C ALA A 127 16.36 5.35 -3.83
N LYS A 128 15.41 4.63 -4.42
CA LYS A 128 15.62 3.79 -5.60
C LYS A 128 14.87 4.28 -6.84
N TYR A 129 14.30 5.48 -6.76
CA TYR A 129 13.60 6.06 -7.89
C TYR A 129 14.56 6.36 -9.02
N GLN A 130 14.18 5.96 -10.24
CA GLN A 130 14.96 6.23 -11.45
C GLN A 130 14.13 7.10 -12.37
N PRO A 131 14.50 8.40 -12.53
CA PRO A 131 13.84 9.28 -13.48
C PRO A 131 13.98 8.74 -14.90
N VAL A 132 12.93 8.90 -15.69
CA VAL A 132 12.92 8.47 -17.09
C VAL A 132 13.48 9.56 -17.98
#